data_fa3536b064a96d68b9de14d0901d271d
#
_entry.id   fa3536b064a96d68b9de14d0901d271d
#
_cell.length_a   1.000
_cell.length_b   1.000
_cell.length_c   1.000
_cell.angle_alpha   90.00
_cell.angle_beta   90.00
_cell.angle_gamma   90.00
#
_symmetry.space_group_name_H-M   'P 1'
#
loop_
_entity.id
_entity.type
_entity.pdbx_description
1 polymer ?
#
loop_
_entity_poly.entity_id
_entity_poly.type
_entity_poly.pdbx_seq_one_letter_code
_entity_poly.pdbx_strand_id
1 'polypeptide(L)'
;MSYNSWPLGQLPKELQRPELDQIKKLGYDWKDPRDVVTIFENKVAKFAGAKYGVAVDCCTHGLYLSLLFYRDVLKMINEFIEIPSYTYCSVPMQIKHAGY
;
A
#
# COMPACT_ATOMS: atom_id res chain seq x y z
N MET A 1 25.08 -24.71 11.07
CA MET A 1 24.23 -24.48 9.89
C MET A 1 24.01 -22.97 9.80
N SER A 2 24.66 -22.29 8.84
CA SER A 2 24.39 -20.89 8.61
C SER A 2 23.05 -20.79 7.87
N TYR A 3 22.03 -20.30 8.53
CA TYR A 3 20.82 -19.85 7.86
C TYR A 3 21.24 -18.71 6.93
N ASN A 4 21.29 -18.98 5.64
CA ASN A 4 21.25 -17.90 4.67
C ASN A 4 19.92 -17.17 4.90
N SER A 5 20.00 -16.06 5.63
CA SER A 5 18.89 -15.12 5.65
C SER A 5 18.53 -14.85 4.19
N TRP A 6 17.26 -15.06 3.83
CA TRP A 6 16.73 -14.63 2.54
C TRP A 6 17.20 -13.20 2.31
N PRO A 7 18.12 -12.95 1.39
CA PRO A 7 18.42 -11.59 1.03
C PRO A 7 17.20 -11.10 0.26
N LEU A 8 16.32 -10.43 0.98
CA LEU A 8 15.32 -9.58 0.34
C LEU A 8 16.10 -8.65 -0.58
N GLY A 9 16.28 -9.05 -1.84
CA GLY A 9 16.97 -8.21 -2.79
C GLY A 9 17.96 -8.91 -3.74
N GLN A 10 18.34 -10.16 -3.50
CA GLN A 10 19.08 -10.93 -4.49
C GLN A 10 18.16 -11.96 -5.15
N LEU A 11 17.31 -11.47 -6.03
CA LEU A 11 16.59 -12.34 -6.94
C LEU A 11 17.60 -13.01 -7.89
N PRO A 12 17.41 -14.30 -8.23
CA PRO A 12 18.13 -14.93 -9.32
C PRO A 12 18.16 -14.00 -10.55
N LYS A 13 19.21 -14.08 -11.35
CA LYS A 13 19.37 -13.20 -12.53
C LYS A 13 18.15 -13.21 -13.44
N GLU A 14 17.49 -14.36 -13.53
CA GLU A 14 16.28 -14.59 -14.34
C GLU A 14 15.05 -13.84 -13.79
N LEU A 15 15.06 -13.50 -12.51
CA LEU A 15 13.98 -12.77 -11.83
C LEU A 15 14.36 -11.32 -11.50
N GLN A 16 15.52 -10.86 -11.95
CA GLN A 16 15.90 -9.47 -11.79
C GLN A 16 14.93 -8.56 -12.53
N ARG A 17 14.55 -7.51 -11.84
CA ARG A 17 13.61 -6.50 -12.33
C ARG A 17 14.40 -5.36 -12.98
N PRO A 18 14.54 -5.33 -14.31
CA PRO A 18 15.30 -4.28 -15.00
C PRO A 18 14.69 -2.89 -14.79
N GLU A 19 13.40 -2.82 -14.40
CA GLU A 19 12.71 -1.60 -14.05
C GLU A 19 13.36 -0.89 -12.84
N LEU A 20 13.92 -1.65 -11.90
CA LEU A 20 14.61 -1.09 -10.74
C LEU A 20 15.86 -0.32 -11.15
N ASP A 21 16.61 -0.84 -12.12
CA ASP A 21 17.78 -0.15 -12.68
C ASP A 21 17.38 1.12 -13.44
N GLN A 22 16.23 1.11 -14.11
CA GLN A 22 15.68 2.30 -14.75
C GLN A 22 15.31 3.38 -13.73
N ILE A 23 14.70 3.00 -12.62
CA ILE A 23 14.36 3.93 -11.54
C ILE A 23 15.64 4.56 -10.96
N LYS A 24 16.70 3.77 -10.75
CA LYS A 24 18.00 4.31 -10.32
C LYS A 24 18.60 5.30 -11.33
N LYS A 25 18.53 4.99 -12.62
CA LYS A 25 18.98 5.91 -13.68
C LYS A 25 18.22 7.22 -13.71
N LEU A 26 16.99 7.26 -13.21
CA LEU A 26 16.19 8.47 -13.05
C LEU A 26 16.59 9.30 -11.81
N GLY A 27 17.65 8.90 -11.12
CA GLY A 27 18.17 9.63 -9.96
C GLY A 27 17.53 9.24 -8.62
N TYR A 28 16.75 8.17 -8.60
CA TYR A 28 16.24 7.63 -7.34
C TYR A 28 17.21 6.60 -6.80
N ASP A 29 17.86 6.92 -5.69
CA ASP A 29 18.75 6.00 -4.98
C ASP A 29 18.03 5.35 -3.80
N TRP A 30 18.32 4.08 -3.55
CA TRP A 30 17.86 3.34 -2.39
C TRP A 30 18.89 2.31 -1.98
N LYS A 31 18.98 2.06 -0.69
CA LYS A 31 19.84 1.02 -0.11
C LYS A 31 19.09 -0.30 0.05
N ASP A 32 17.83 -0.21 0.46
CA ASP A 32 16.92 -1.33 0.63
C ASP A 32 15.85 -1.30 -0.46
N PRO A 33 15.50 -2.42 -1.11
CA PRO A 33 14.41 -2.47 -2.10
C PRO A 33 13.08 -1.91 -1.59
N ARG A 34 12.85 -1.96 -0.28
CA ARG A 34 11.65 -1.38 0.36
C ARG A 34 11.61 0.15 0.28
N ASP A 35 12.75 0.79 0.12
CA ASP A 35 12.82 2.26 -0.04
C ASP A 35 12.09 2.72 -1.31
N VAL A 36 11.99 1.84 -2.32
CA VAL A 36 11.23 2.10 -3.54
C VAL A 36 9.75 2.37 -3.23
N VAL A 37 9.19 1.67 -2.26
CA VAL A 37 7.81 1.89 -1.80
C VAL A 37 7.67 3.30 -1.22
N THR A 38 8.60 3.70 -0.36
CA THR A 38 8.61 5.05 0.22
C THR A 38 8.75 6.15 -0.85
N ILE A 39 9.59 5.92 -1.87
CA ILE A 39 9.71 6.84 -3.01
C ILE A 39 8.38 6.96 -3.75
N PHE A 40 7.71 5.85 -4.00
CA PHE A 40 6.40 5.81 -4.64
C PHE A 40 5.35 6.56 -3.80
N GLU A 41 5.24 6.25 -2.51
CA GLU A 41 4.31 6.89 -1.58
C GLU A 41 4.47 8.41 -1.56
N ASN A 42 5.71 8.89 -1.45
CA ASN A 42 6.02 10.33 -1.46
C ASN A 42 5.65 11.00 -2.79
N LYS A 43 5.86 10.31 -3.91
CA LYS A 43 5.49 10.84 -5.24
C LYS A 43 3.98 10.93 -5.41
N VAL A 44 3.25 9.89 -5.02
CA VAL A 44 1.78 9.86 -5.09
C VAL A 44 1.18 10.91 -4.16
N ALA A 45 1.66 11.00 -2.92
CA ALA A 45 1.23 12.04 -1.97
C ALA A 45 1.42 13.44 -2.55
N LYS A 46 2.61 13.73 -3.10
CA LYS A 46 2.89 15.01 -3.73
C LYS A 46 1.98 15.31 -4.93
N PHE A 47 1.75 14.31 -5.78
CA PHE A 47 0.86 14.46 -6.94
C PHE A 47 -0.59 14.75 -6.52
N ALA A 48 -1.07 14.06 -5.49
CA ALA A 48 -2.42 14.22 -4.96
C ALA A 48 -2.59 15.46 -4.05
N GLY A 49 -1.52 16.21 -3.77
CA GLY A 49 -1.55 17.32 -2.80
C GLY A 49 -1.79 16.86 -1.36
N ALA A 50 -1.55 15.59 -1.06
CA ALA A 50 -1.70 15.01 0.27
C ALA A 50 -0.40 15.11 1.06
N LYS A 51 -0.52 15.14 2.39
CA LYS A 51 0.65 15.16 3.28
C LYS A 51 1.37 13.81 3.33
N TYR A 52 0.62 12.73 3.22
CA TYR A 52 1.11 11.36 3.30
C TYR A 52 0.47 10.50 2.22
N GLY A 53 1.18 9.45 1.80
CA GLY A 53 0.67 8.36 0.98
C GLY A 53 1.09 7.04 1.63
N VAL A 54 0.23 6.06 1.56
CA VAL A 54 0.50 4.71 2.08
C VAL A 54 0.17 3.72 0.98
N ALA A 55 1.17 2.97 0.56
CA ALA A 55 0.98 1.90 -0.40
C ALA A 55 0.42 0.65 0.28
N VAL A 56 -0.52 0.02 -0.39
CA VAL A 56 -1.14 -1.23 0.03
C VAL A 56 -1.08 -2.23 -1.13
N ASP A 57 -1.16 -3.50 -0.82
CA ASP A 57 -1.10 -4.57 -1.83
C ASP A 57 -2.36 -4.66 -2.69
N CYS A 58 -3.50 -4.22 -2.18
CA CYS A 58 -4.75 -4.22 -2.93
C CYS A 58 -5.75 -3.17 -2.42
N CYS A 59 -6.72 -2.83 -3.27
CA CYS A 59 -7.78 -1.87 -2.93
C CYS A 59 -8.62 -2.33 -1.73
N THR A 60 -8.84 -3.62 -1.56
CA THR A 60 -9.58 -4.19 -0.43
C THR A 60 -8.94 -3.81 0.92
N HIS A 61 -7.62 -3.93 1.02
CA HIS A 61 -6.89 -3.52 2.23
C HIS A 61 -6.86 -2.01 2.38
N GLY A 62 -6.76 -1.26 1.29
CA GLY A 62 -6.87 0.20 1.33
C GLY A 62 -8.21 0.67 1.90
N LEU A 63 -9.31 0.06 1.45
CA LEU A 63 -10.65 0.34 1.99
C LEU A 63 -10.72 0.01 3.48
N TYR A 64 -10.27 -1.18 3.88
CA TYR A 64 -10.29 -1.60 5.28
C TYR A 64 -9.51 -0.64 6.20
N LEU A 65 -8.28 -0.29 5.81
CA LEU A 65 -7.45 0.64 6.57
C LEU A 65 -8.08 2.03 6.65
N SER A 66 -8.71 2.50 5.57
CA SER A 66 -9.44 3.77 5.59
C SER A 66 -10.59 3.75 6.58
N LEU A 67 -11.37 2.68 6.61
CA LEU A 67 -12.48 2.53 7.56
C LEU A 67 -11.97 2.50 9.01
N LEU A 68 -10.88 1.77 9.29
CA LEU A 68 -10.26 1.79 10.62
C LEU A 68 -9.78 3.19 11.01
N PHE A 69 -9.19 3.94 10.08
CA PHE A 69 -8.75 5.30 10.33
C PHE A 69 -9.94 6.21 10.69
N TYR A 70 -11.03 6.14 9.93
CA TYR A 70 -12.25 6.90 10.24
C TYR A 70 -12.80 6.53 11.62
N ARG A 71 -12.89 5.24 11.95
CA ARG A 71 -13.40 4.76 13.22
C ARG A 71 -12.48 5.10 14.39
N ASP A 72 -11.19 4.74 14.30
CA ASP A 72 -10.29 4.71 15.45
C ASP A 72 -9.57 6.05 15.67
N VAL A 73 -9.27 6.77 14.60
CA VAL A 73 -8.54 8.04 14.65
C VAL A 73 -9.49 9.23 14.62
N LEU A 74 -10.37 9.28 13.63
CA LEU A 74 -11.31 10.40 13.49
C LEU A 74 -12.56 10.27 14.38
N LYS A 75 -12.76 9.11 15.01
CA LYS A 75 -13.92 8.80 15.85
C LYS A 75 -15.27 9.00 15.15
N MET A 76 -15.26 8.84 13.83
CA MET A 76 -16.46 8.94 13.01
C MET A 76 -17.13 7.55 12.96
N ILE A 77 -18.00 7.32 13.90
CA ILE A 77 -18.81 6.09 13.96
C ILE A 77 -20.18 6.45 13.37
N ASN A 78 -20.36 6.16 12.10
CA ASN A 78 -21.66 6.29 11.44
C ASN A 78 -22.38 4.95 11.50
N GLU A 79 -23.69 5.00 11.77
CA GLU A 79 -24.53 3.80 11.76
C GLU A 79 -24.76 3.26 10.34
N PHE A 80 -24.63 4.14 9.35
CA PHE A 80 -24.88 3.81 7.93
C PHE A 80 -23.72 4.20 7.05
N ILE A 81 -23.35 3.30 6.17
CA ILE A 81 -22.41 3.53 5.08
C ILE A 81 -23.10 3.19 3.77
N GLU A 82 -23.20 4.16 2.89
CA GLU A 82 -23.75 3.96 1.57
C GLU A 82 -22.72 3.37 0.63
N ILE A 83 -23.11 2.37 -0.13
CA ILE A 83 -22.28 1.73 -1.14
C ILE A 83 -23.07 1.58 -2.45
N PRO A 84 -22.40 1.53 -3.61
CA PRO A 84 -23.08 1.21 -4.86
C PRO A 84 -23.78 -0.13 -4.77
N SER A 85 -24.99 -0.25 -5.34
CA SER A 85 -25.73 -1.51 -5.40
C SER A 85 -25.01 -2.58 -6.19
N TYR A 86 -24.21 -2.16 -7.18
CA TYR A 86 -23.29 -2.99 -7.96
C TYR A 86 -21.85 -2.69 -7.52
N THR A 87 -21.29 -3.56 -6.71
CA THR A 87 -19.90 -3.44 -6.25
C THR A 87 -19.31 -4.81 -6.01
N TYR A 88 -17.98 -4.88 -5.90
CA TYR A 88 -17.30 -6.11 -5.56
C TYR A 88 -17.63 -6.55 -4.14
N CYS A 89 -17.84 -7.84 -3.93
CA CYS A 89 -18.31 -8.39 -2.65
C CYS A 89 -17.39 -8.06 -1.45
N SER A 90 -16.11 -7.80 -1.67
CA SER A 90 -15.21 -7.40 -0.60
C SER A 90 -15.56 -6.04 0.01
N VAL A 91 -16.23 -5.13 -0.73
CA VAL A 91 -16.58 -3.80 -0.20
C VAL A 91 -17.49 -3.90 1.02
N PRO A 92 -18.69 -4.50 0.94
CA PRO A 92 -19.53 -4.66 2.13
C PRO A 92 -18.89 -5.55 3.20
N MET A 93 -18.09 -6.54 2.81
CA MET A 93 -17.40 -7.40 3.77
C MET A 93 -16.37 -6.61 4.60
N GLN A 94 -15.60 -5.71 4.00
CA GLN A 94 -14.62 -4.89 4.73
C GLN A 94 -15.30 -3.87 5.64
N ILE A 95 -16.42 -3.31 5.24
CA ILE A 95 -17.22 -2.41 6.08
C ILE A 95 -17.65 -3.14 7.35
N LYS A 96 -18.23 -4.31 7.19
CA LYS A 96 -18.65 -5.15 8.33
C LYS A 96 -17.46 -5.60 9.17
N HIS A 97 -16.35 -5.98 8.54
CA HIS A 97 -15.13 -6.39 9.23
C HIS A 97 -14.50 -5.24 10.01
N ALA A 98 -14.61 -4.01 9.52
CA ALA A 98 -14.16 -2.81 10.23
C ALA A 98 -15.09 -2.41 11.40
N GLY A 99 -16.21 -3.09 11.60
CA GLY A 99 -17.10 -2.88 12.75
C GLY A 99 -18.20 -1.83 12.52
N TYR A 100 -18.55 -1.62 11.25
CA TYR A 100 -19.69 -0.78 10.86
C TYR A 100 -20.94 -1.62 10.59
#